data_807b9704703b3b54395a08c4a137ba6f
#
_entry.id   807b9704703b3b54395a08c4a137ba6f
#
_cell.length_a   1.000
_cell.length_b   1.000
_cell.length_c   1.000
_cell.angle_alpha   90.00
_cell.angle_beta   90.00
_cell.angle_gamma   90.00
#
_symmetry.space_group_name_H-M   'P 1'
#
loop_
_entity.id
_entity.type
_entity.pdbx_description
1 polymer ?
#
loop_
_entity_poly.entity_id
_entity_poly.type
_entity_poly.pdbx_seq_one_letter_code
_entity_poly.pdbx_strand_id
1 'polypeptide(L)'
;HSTMVPTAVSQIFEQIVNAVISLLAAKSLFDLGMKSNLVYGSTEYSYAFGAAGGALGTGAGALTALILFVGLYLMYRPKMKRRIRKEQGTSAEGYGMITSTLFLTVVPIIVSSSLYNSSTVIDNVLFGQIMTGLGEAKQIASQWGIYSGKYHLLFNIPVAVANSLSSSLIPALSRAVAEKDRKQTLNRIASAIRFSMIIAIPSAVGLAVLAAPISNLLFPGRDNTDLIKMTCYGSSAVVVYSLSTVTNAVLQGINRMKTPIRNAGISLVLHTVILFVMLRYLHMGIYGVLYANILFALFICILNARSIARFKRYRQEVKKTFLTPMVASAVMGAAAFGVYRAAYSVFGNLISTGISVLVAVAVYFVLLILLKGVDAQELRSMPGGTRLSGLARKLHLMR
;
A
#
# COMPACT_ATOMS: atom_id res chain seq x y z
N HIS A 1 16.94 13.44 19.43
CA HIS A 1 16.60 12.01 19.17
C HIS A 1 15.27 11.94 18.46
N SER A 2 15.31 11.88 17.13
CA SER A 2 14.13 11.61 16.30
C SER A 2 13.84 10.10 16.30
N THR A 3 13.21 9.60 17.36
CA THR A 3 12.74 8.22 17.39
C THR A 3 11.31 8.21 16.88
N MET A 4 11.04 7.43 15.83
CA MET A 4 9.67 7.21 15.32
C MET A 4 8.85 6.23 16.17
N VAL A 5 9.40 5.78 17.28
CA VAL A 5 8.73 4.82 18.19
C VAL A 5 7.36 5.32 18.68
N PRO A 6 7.19 6.58 19.14
CA PRO A 6 5.87 7.06 19.57
C PRO A 6 4.81 7.00 18.48
N THR A 7 5.19 7.35 17.24
CA THR A 7 4.29 7.29 16.08
C THR A 7 3.91 5.85 15.73
N ALA A 8 4.88 4.92 15.76
CA ALA A 8 4.60 3.51 15.49
C ALA A 8 3.68 2.91 16.56
N VAL A 9 3.90 3.23 17.83
CA VAL A 9 3.06 2.76 18.94
C VAL A 9 1.64 3.32 18.81
N SER A 10 1.49 4.63 18.52
CA SER A 10 0.14 5.22 18.34
C SER A 10 -0.62 4.59 17.19
N GLN A 11 0.05 4.28 16.06
CA GLN A 11 -0.58 3.60 14.92
C GLN A 11 -1.03 2.17 15.26
N ILE A 12 -0.25 1.43 16.05
CA ILE A 12 -0.66 0.08 16.49
C ILE A 12 -1.92 0.17 17.34
N PHE A 13 -1.96 1.06 18.33
CA PHE A 13 -3.14 1.24 19.18
C PHE A 13 -4.34 1.75 18.36
N GLU A 14 -4.15 2.68 17.46
CA GLU A 14 -5.16 3.16 16.52
C GLU A 14 -5.79 1.99 15.75
N GLN A 15 -4.99 1.10 15.17
CA GLN A 15 -5.49 -0.02 14.39
C GLN A 15 -6.22 -1.08 15.26
N ILE A 16 -5.72 -1.36 16.47
CA ILE A 16 -6.39 -2.28 17.40
C ILE A 16 -7.75 -1.73 17.80
N VAL A 17 -7.82 -0.47 18.22
CA VAL A 17 -9.09 0.17 18.63
C VAL A 17 -10.04 0.30 17.45
N ASN A 18 -9.54 0.68 16.28
CA ASN A 18 -10.33 0.70 15.06
C ASN A 18 -10.95 -0.66 14.79
N ALA A 19 -10.16 -1.74 14.79
CA ALA A 19 -10.67 -3.09 14.52
C ALA A 19 -11.74 -3.52 15.54
N VAL A 20 -11.49 -3.33 16.83
CA VAL A 20 -12.43 -3.74 17.89
C VAL A 20 -13.73 -2.93 17.82
N ILE A 21 -13.63 -1.60 17.74
CA ILE A 21 -14.81 -0.72 17.73
C ILE A 21 -15.58 -0.86 16.42
N SER A 22 -14.90 -1.00 15.25
CA SER A 22 -15.58 -1.25 13.99
C SER A 22 -16.45 -2.51 14.05
N LEU A 23 -15.91 -3.62 14.59
CA LEU A 23 -16.67 -4.88 14.69
C LEU A 23 -17.84 -4.77 15.64
N LEU A 24 -17.63 -4.21 16.82
CA LEU A 24 -18.70 -4.06 17.83
C LEU A 24 -19.78 -3.09 17.37
N ALA A 25 -19.40 -1.93 16.86
CA ALA A 25 -20.34 -0.93 16.38
C ALA A 25 -21.08 -1.39 15.11
N ALA A 26 -20.39 -2.04 14.17
CA ALA A 26 -21.02 -2.60 12.98
C ALA A 26 -22.08 -3.63 13.34
N LYS A 27 -21.79 -4.55 14.27
CA LYS A 27 -22.76 -5.54 14.75
C LYS A 27 -23.95 -4.87 15.43
N SER A 28 -23.70 -3.99 16.40
CA SER A 28 -24.77 -3.33 17.18
C SER A 28 -25.66 -2.48 16.29
N LEU A 29 -25.08 -1.73 15.36
CA LEU A 29 -25.86 -0.90 14.44
C LEU A 29 -26.54 -1.75 13.36
N PHE A 30 -25.95 -2.85 12.90
CA PHE A 30 -26.62 -3.79 12.00
C PHE A 30 -27.90 -4.36 12.63
N ASP A 31 -27.83 -4.80 13.90
CA ASP A 31 -28.98 -5.31 14.64
C ASP A 31 -30.07 -4.22 14.82
N LEU A 32 -29.67 -2.98 15.04
CA LEU A 32 -30.59 -1.83 15.06
C LEU A 32 -31.24 -1.59 13.68
N GLY A 33 -30.44 -1.67 12.62
CA GLY A 33 -30.90 -1.54 11.23
C GLY A 33 -31.88 -2.66 10.84
N MET A 34 -31.68 -3.89 11.36
CA MET A 34 -32.64 -4.99 11.18
C MET A 34 -34.02 -4.67 11.77
N LYS A 35 -34.05 -4.04 12.95
CA LYS A 35 -35.32 -3.58 13.55
C LYS A 35 -35.97 -2.49 12.68
N SER A 36 -35.15 -1.57 12.13
CA SER A 36 -35.67 -0.54 11.22
C SER A 36 -36.22 -1.14 9.91
N ASN A 37 -35.60 -2.20 9.38
CA ASN A 37 -36.11 -2.91 8.20
C ASN A 37 -37.51 -3.47 8.43
N LEU A 38 -37.78 -4.01 9.63
CA LEU A 38 -39.10 -4.54 9.99
C LEU A 38 -40.15 -3.43 10.04
N VAL A 39 -39.80 -2.22 10.50
CA VAL A 39 -40.71 -1.08 10.61
C VAL A 39 -41.01 -0.46 9.25
N TYR A 40 -40.01 -0.32 8.40
CA TYR A 40 -40.11 0.41 7.12
C TYR A 40 -40.27 -0.50 5.88
N GLY A 41 -40.34 -1.82 6.07
CA GLY A 41 -40.51 -2.79 4.95
C GLY A 41 -39.36 -2.80 3.93
N SER A 42 -38.16 -2.44 4.36
CA SER A 42 -36.94 -2.39 3.51
C SER A 42 -35.92 -3.40 3.98
N THR A 43 -34.96 -3.79 3.13
CA THR A 43 -33.83 -4.63 3.51
C THR A 43 -32.51 -3.87 3.59
N GLU A 44 -32.52 -2.57 3.30
CA GLU A 44 -31.31 -1.77 3.12
C GLU A 44 -30.76 -1.16 4.41
N TYR A 45 -31.64 -0.87 5.39
CA TYR A 45 -31.21 -0.19 6.62
C TYR A 45 -30.19 -1.00 7.43
N SER A 46 -30.30 -2.32 7.48
CA SER A 46 -29.33 -3.16 8.19
C SER A 46 -27.91 -3.02 7.63
N TYR A 47 -27.78 -3.01 6.33
CA TYR A 47 -26.47 -2.84 5.68
C TYR A 47 -25.93 -1.41 5.82
N ALA A 48 -26.79 -0.40 5.69
CA ALA A 48 -26.41 1.01 5.86
C ALA A 48 -25.95 1.31 7.30
N PHE A 49 -26.71 0.83 8.30
CA PHE A 49 -26.35 0.99 9.71
C PHE A 49 -25.09 0.19 10.08
N GLY A 50 -24.92 -1.04 9.52
CA GLY A 50 -23.70 -1.82 9.71
C GLY A 50 -22.48 -1.11 9.14
N ALA A 51 -22.59 -0.52 7.94
CA ALA A 51 -21.52 0.25 7.32
C ALA A 51 -21.17 1.51 8.13
N ALA A 52 -22.17 2.22 8.65
CA ALA A 52 -21.98 3.38 9.52
C ALA A 52 -21.24 2.98 10.81
N GLY A 53 -21.57 1.82 11.40
CA GLY A 53 -20.85 1.27 12.55
C GLY A 53 -19.39 0.97 12.26
N GLY A 54 -19.09 0.41 11.08
CA GLY A 54 -17.70 0.19 10.63
C GLY A 54 -16.94 1.51 10.54
N ALA A 55 -17.56 2.57 10.02
CA ALA A 55 -16.93 3.89 9.91
C ALA A 55 -16.64 4.54 11.27
N LEU A 56 -17.47 4.31 12.30
CA LEU A 56 -17.24 4.80 13.67
C LEU A 56 -15.92 4.29 14.26
N GLY A 57 -15.52 3.06 13.94
CA GLY A 57 -14.24 2.50 14.40
C GLY A 57 -13.04 3.31 13.95
N THR A 58 -13.06 3.82 12.71
CA THR A 58 -11.98 4.68 12.18
C THR A 58 -11.87 5.97 12.99
N GLY A 59 -13.00 6.61 13.32
CA GLY A 59 -13.05 7.80 14.18
C GLY A 59 -12.51 7.53 15.58
N ALA A 60 -12.92 6.41 16.19
CA ALA A 60 -12.45 5.99 17.51
C ALA A 60 -10.95 5.67 17.53
N GLY A 61 -10.43 5.04 16.47
CA GLY A 61 -9.00 4.82 16.29
C GLY A 61 -8.21 6.12 16.28
N ALA A 62 -8.64 7.09 15.44
CA ALA A 62 -8.01 8.41 15.35
C ALA A 62 -8.06 9.15 16.70
N LEU A 63 -9.18 9.08 17.42
CA LEU A 63 -9.31 9.66 18.75
C LEU A 63 -8.32 9.03 19.73
N THR A 64 -8.15 7.73 19.68
CA THR A 64 -7.18 7.02 20.52
C THR A 64 -5.75 7.48 20.24
N ALA A 65 -5.37 7.62 18.97
CA ALA A 65 -4.06 8.15 18.59
C ALA A 65 -3.86 9.57 19.13
N LEU A 66 -4.88 10.44 19.04
CA LEU A 66 -4.85 11.79 19.60
C LEU A 66 -4.62 11.77 21.13
N ILE A 67 -5.38 10.95 21.86
CA ILE A 67 -5.26 10.81 23.31
C ILE A 67 -3.84 10.37 23.69
N LEU A 68 -3.27 9.39 22.98
CA LEU A 68 -1.90 8.92 23.20
C LEU A 68 -0.88 10.04 22.98
N PHE A 69 -1.01 10.83 21.90
CA PHE A 69 -0.09 11.95 21.65
C PHE A 69 -0.23 13.06 22.69
N VAL A 70 -1.45 13.38 23.12
CA VAL A 70 -1.68 14.34 24.21
C VAL A 70 -1.05 13.83 25.50
N GLY A 71 -1.23 12.57 25.85
CA GLY A 71 -0.61 11.94 27.03
C GLY A 71 0.91 12.00 26.97
N LEU A 72 1.51 11.62 25.83
CA LEU A 72 2.94 11.75 25.61
C LEU A 72 3.44 13.20 25.75
N TYR A 73 2.71 14.16 25.16
CA TYR A 73 3.06 15.58 25.29
C TYR A 73 3.06 16.03 26.74
N LEU A 74 2.03 15.67 27.51
CA LEU A 74 1.94 16.03 28.93
C LEU A 74 3.10 15.43 29.75
N MET A 75 3.49 14.19 29.47
CA MET A 75 4.63 13.52 30.10
C MET A 75 5.98 14.19 29.74
N TYR A 76 6.14 14.64 28.49
CA TYR A 76 7.39 15.29 28.04
C TYR A 76 7.46 16.79 28.38
N ARG A 77 6.32 17.44 28.60
CA ARG A 77 6.22 18.88 28.90
C ARG A 77 7.19 19.36 30.01
N PRO A 78 7.33 18.70 31.18
CA PRO A 78 8.27 19.16 32.22
C PRO A 78 9.73 19.07 31.79
N LYS A 79 10.10 18.03 30.99
CA LYS A 79 11.48 17.90 30.45
C LYS A 79 11.78 19.02 29.43
N MET A 80 10.81 19.34 28.57
CA MET A 80 10.93 20.44 27.61
C MET A 80 11.06 21.79 28.31
N LYS A 81 10.23 22.08 29.31
CA LYS A 81 10.35 23.32 30.10
C LYS A 81 11.71 23.48 30.77
N ARG A 82 12.29 22.38 31.29
CA ARG A 82 13.64 22.39 31.87
C ARG A 82 14.74 22.64 30.83
N ARG A 83 14.59 22.15 29.59
CA ARG A 83 15.54 22.41 28.49
C ARG A 83 15.47 23.85 28.03
N ILE A 84 14.28 24.38 27.80
CA ILE A 84 14.06 25.79 27.43
C ILE A 84 14.65 26.75 28.45
N ARG A 85 14.52 26.44 29.74
CA ARG A 85 15.15 27.26 30.80
C ARG A 85 16.68 27.22 30.80
N LYS A 86 17.30 26.18 30.26
CA LYS A 86 18.78 26.03 30.19
C LYS A 86 19.37 26.67 28.92
N GLU A 87 18.58 26.88 27.87
CA GLU A 87 18.97 27.57 26.66
C GLU A 87 18.82 29.10 26.87
N GLN A 88 19.77 29.69 27.58
CA GLN A 88 19.91 31.14 27.68
C GLN A 88 20.70 31.63 26.45
N GLY A 89 20.05 32.36 25.55
CA GLY A 89 20.79 33.19 24.61
C GLY A 89 20.52 33.04 23.11
N THR A 90 19.67 32.15 22.66
CA THR A 90 19.22 32.13 21.26
C THR A 90 17.90 32.89 21.13
N SER A 91 17.84 33.87 20.21
CA SER A 91 16.59 34.56 19.91
C SER A 91 15.55 33.53 19.49
N ALA A 92 14.44 33.47 20.21
CA ALA A 92 13.34 32.59 19.88
C ALA A 92 12.81 32.96 18.49
N GLU A 93 12.77 31.98 17.58
CA GLU A 93 12.12 32.17 16.28
C GLU A 93 10.66 32.59 16.48
N GLY A 94 10.22 33.60 15.75
CA GLY A 94 8.85 34.10 15.86
C GLY A 94 7.83 33.04 15.49
N TYR A 95 6.72 32.94 16.22
CA TYR A 95 5.63 32.00 15.94
C TYR A 95 5.18 32.02 14.49
N GLY A 96 5.22 33.19 13.79
CA GLY A 96 4.89 33.33 12.38
C GLY A 96 5.82 32.52 11.47
N MET A 97 7.13 32.50 11.75
CA MET A 97 8.11 31.74 10.99
C MET A 97 7.91 30.23 11.20
N ILE A 98 7.70 29.82 12.44
CA ILE A 98 7.44 28.41 12.78
C ILE A 98 6.17 27.91 12.08
N THR A 99 5.08 28.68 12.17
CA THR A 99 3.80 28.36 11.55
C THR A 99 3.93 28.30 10.01
N SER A 100 4.59 29.27 9.41
CA SER A 100 4.85 29.30 7.96
C SER A 100 5.63 28.07 7.50
N THR A 101 6.69 27.71 8.23
CA THR A 101 7.51 26.52 7.93
C THR A 101 6.72 25.22 8.05
N LEU A 102 5.87 25.11 9.07
CA LEU A 102 4.96 23.96 9.23
C LEU A 102 3.98 23.87 8.07
N PHE A 103 3.29 24.96 7.71
CA PHE A 103 2.35 24.96 6.60
C PHE A 103 3.03 24.64 5.25
N LEU A 104 4.18 25.22 4.96
CA LEU A 104 4.94 24.96 3.75
C LEU A 104 5.41 23.50 3.63
N THR A 105 5.56 22.81 4.75
CA THR A 105 5.97 21.41 4.78
C THR A 105 4.77 20.46 4.75
N VAL A 106 3.75 20.73 5.55
CA VAL A 106 2.61 19.82 5.77
C VAL A 106 1.59 19.89 4.62
N VAL A 107 1.27 21.09 4.14
CA VAL A 107 0.25 21.28 3.08
C VAL A 107 0.59 20.51 1.79
N PRO A 108 1.82 20.53 1.25
CA PRO A 108 2.14 19.73 0.07
C PRO A 108 1.94 18.22 0.27
N ILE A 109 2.22 17.71 1.46
CA ILE A 109 2.05 16.29 1.78
C ILE A 109 0.56 15.94 1.81
N ILE A 110 -0.25 16.76 2.50
CA ILE A 110 -1.70 16.58 2.57
C ILE A 110 -2.32 16.63 1.17
N VAL A 111 -1.99 17.64 0.38
CA VAL A 111 -2.50 17.79 -1.00
C VAL A 111 -2.12 16.59 -1.86
N SER A 112 -0.89 16.10 -1.76
CA SER A 112 -0.46 14.89 -2.48
C SER A 112 -1.27 13.66 -2.09
N SER A 113 -1.46 13.43 -0.79
CA SER A 113 -2.26 12.31 -0.27
C SER A 113 -3.73 12.44 -0.65
N SER A 114 -4.29 13.65 -0.61
CA SER A 114 -5.66 13.92 -1.02
C SER A 114 -5.90 13.61 -2.49
N LEU A 115 -4.97 13.98 -3.38
CA LEU A 115 -5.05 13.65 -4.81
C LEU A 115 -5.04 12.13 -5.05
N TYR A 116 -4.24 11.39 -4.28
CA TYR A 116 -4.25 9.91 -4.35
C TYR A 116 -5.59 9.32 -3.92
N ASN A 117 -6.16 9.81 -2.82
CA ASN A 117 -7.43 9.32 -2.30
C ASN A 117 -8.63 9.81 -3.13
N SER A 118 -8.51 10.95 -3.81
CA SER A 118 -9.57 11.48 -4.69
C SER A 118 -9.89 10.54 -5.86
N SER A 119 -8.92 9.73 -6.33
CA SER A 119 -9.20 8.74 -7.38
C SER A 119 -10.32 7.79 -6.95
N THR A 120 -10.27 7.26 -5.71
CA THR A 120 -11.29 6.34 -5.21
C THR A 120 -12.66 6.99 -5.08
N VAL A 121 -12.73 8.28 -4.72
CA VAL A 121 -14.00 9.03 -4.67
C VAL A 121 -14.57 9.21 -6.08
N ILE A 122 -13.72 9.61 -7.05
CA ILE A 122 -14.10 9.75 -8.45
C ILE A 122 -14.59 8.41 -9.01
N ASP A 123 -13.87 7.32 -8.71
CA ASP A 123 -14.25 5.97 -9.12
C ASP A 123 -15.64 5.60 -8.64
N ASN A 124 -15.92 5.81 -7.35
CA ASN A 124 -17.20 5.47 -6.76
C ASN A 124 -18.35 6.27 -7.40
N VAL A 125 -18.16 7.58 -7.56
CA VAL A 125 -19.18 8.47 -8.13
C VAL A 125 -19.43 8.13 -9.60
N LEU A 126 -18.38 8.03 -10.42
CA LEU A 126 -18.53 7.73 -11.85
C LEU A 126 -19.08 6.33 -12.08
N PHE A 127 -18.58 5.32 -11.36
CA PHE A 127 -19.09 3.96 -11.45
C PHE A 127 -20.58 3.92 -11.09
N GLY A 128 -20.96 4.50 -9.93
CA GLY A 128 -22.36 4.54 -9.51
C GLY A 128 -23.27 5.24 -10.50
N GLN A 129 -22.91 6.43 -10.97
CA GLN A 129 -23.75 7.21 -11.89
C GLN A 129 -23.90 6.55 -13.27
N ILE A 130 -22.79 6.07 -13.85
CA ILE A 130 -22.80 5.48 -15.19
C ILE A 130 -23.55 4.15 -15.18
N MET A 131 -23.27 3.26 -14.18
CA MET A 131 -23.95 1.96 -14.08
C MET A 131 -25.43 2.10 -13.81
N THR A 132 -25.84 3.08 -12.99
CA THR A 132 -27.27 3.43 -12.81
C THR A 132 -27.91 3.88 -14.13
N GLY A 133 -27.23 4.74 -14.88
CA GLY A 133 -27.69 5.19 -16.19
C GLY A 133 -27.78 4.09 -17.25
N LEU A 134 -27.03 2.99 -17.09
CA LEU A 134 -27.07 1.79 -17.94
C LEU A 134 -28.12 0.75 -17.47
N GLY A 135 -28.83 0.99 -16.36
CA GLY A 135 -29.85 0.08 -15.84
C GLY A 135 -29.32 -1.05 -14.95
N GLU A 136 -28.03 -1.02 -14.58
CA GLU A 136 -27.38 -2.07 -13.77
C GLU A 136 -27.32 -1.74 -12.26
N ALA A 137 -28.22 -0.89 -11.79
CA ALA A 137 -28.21 -0.37 -10.41
C ALA A 137 -28.15 -1.46 -9.31
N LYS A 138 -28.79 -2.62 -9.54
CA LYS A 138 -28.86 -3.71 -8.55
C LYS A 138 -27.50 -4.34 -8.20
N GLN A 139 -26.51 -4.27 -9.09
CA GLN A 139 -25.22 -4.91 -8.92
C GLN A 139 -24.14 -3.96 -8.38
N ILE A 140 -24.37 -2.64 -8.40
CA ILE A 140 -23.38 -1.61 -8.04
C ILE A 140 -22.83 -1.84 -6.63
N ALA A 141 -23.70 -1.95 -5.64
CA ALA A 141 -23.27 -2.10 -4.25
C ALA A 141 -22.47 -3.39 -4.01
N SER A 142 -22.88 -4.50 -4.64
CA SER A 142 -22.19 -5.78 -4.53
C SER A 142 -20.83 -5.74 -5.21
N GLN A 143 -20.75 -5.29 -6.44
CA GLN A 143 -19.49 -5.20 -7.20
C GLN A 143 -18.51 -4.23 -6.55
N TRP A 144 -18.99 -3.06 -6.13
CA TRP A 144 -18.17 -2.09 -5.40
C TRP A 144 -17.68 -2.63 -4.06
N GLY A 145 -18.54 -3.34 -3.32
CA GLY A 145 -18.18 -3.99 -2.06
C GLY A 145 -17.10 -5.06 -2.22
N ILE A 146 -17.16 -5.87 -3.29
CA ILE A 146 -16.11 -6.84 -3.60
C ILE A 146 -14.80 -6.13 -3.95
N TYR A 147 -14.87 -5.10 -4.81
CA TYR A 147 -13.71 -4.33 -5.24
C TYR A 147 -13.05 -3.57 -4.08
N SER A 148 -13.80 -2.72 -3.37
CA SER A 148 -13.24 -1.86 -2.32
C SER A 148 -12.97 -2.58 -1.01
N GLY A 149 -13.82 -3.55 -0.64
CA GLY A 149 -13.72 -4.26 0.63
C GLY A 149 -12.80 -5.49 0.56
N LYS A 150 -12.95 -6.35 -0.44
CA LYS A 150 -12.21 -7.61 -0.51
C LYS A 150 -10.93 -7.52 -1.33
N TYR A 151 -11.04 -7.05 -2.59
CA TYR A 151 -9.87 -6.97 -3.49
C TYR A 151 -8.82 -5.99 -2.97
N HIS A 152 -9.23 -4.78 -2.52
CA HIS A 152 -8.32 -3.81 -1.94
C HIS A 152 -7.59 -4.32 -0.70
N LEU A 153 -8.24 -5.15 0.14
CA LEU A 153 -7.58 -5.79 1.28
C LEU A 153 -6.41 -6.66 0.82
N LEU A 154 -6.63 -7.50 -0.20
CA LEU A 154 -5.60 -8.41 -0.71
C LEU A 154 -4.40 -7.68 -1.30
N PHE A 155 -4.65 -6.70 -2.16
CA PHE A 155 -3.55 -6.00 -2.82
C PHE A 155 -2.82 -5.00 -1.92
N ASN A 156 -3.49 -4.45 -0.90
CA ASN A 156 -2.88 -3.49 0.02
C ASN A 156 -1.82 -4.12 0.94
N ILE A 157 -1.90 -5.41 1.24
CA ILE A 157 -0.92 -6.08 2.12
C ILE A 157 0.51 -5.95 1.57
N PRO A 158 0.82 -6.35 0.32
CA PRO A 158 2.16 -6.14 -0.24
C PRO A 158 2.53 -4.66 -0.42
N VAL A 159 1.57 -3.82 -0.79
CA VAL A 159 1.80 -2.37 -0.96
C VAL A 159 2.17 -1.70 0.36
N ALA A 160 1.62 -2.15 1.49
CA ALA A 160 1.99 -1.65 2.81
C ALA A 160 3.48 -1.86 3.14
N VAL A 161 4.08 -2.95 2.65
CA VAL A 161 5.53 -3.16 2.77
C VAL A 161 6.31 -2.11 1.99
N ALA A 162 5.89 -1.78 0.76
CA ALA A 162 6.50 -0.70 -0.02
C ALA A 162 6.35 0.68 0.66
N ASN A 163 5.20 0.94 1.32
CA ASN A 163 4.99 2.15 2.11
C ASN A 163 5.97 2.24 3.29
N SER A 164 6.20 1.15 3.98
CA SER A 164 7.16 1.08 5.11
C SER A 164 8.59 1.35 4.64
N LEU A 165 9.03 0.74 3.55
CA LEU A 165 10.32 1.00 2.94
C LEU A 165 10.47 2.46 2.51
N SER A 166 9.44 3.03 1.92
CA SER A 166 9.40 4.42 1.47
C SER A 166 9.57 5.40 2.62
N SER A 167 8.87 5.17 3.73
CA SER A 167 8.96 6.01 4.92
C SER A 167 10.36 6.02 5.53
N SER A 168 11.06 4.89 5.50
CA SER A 168 12.45 4.78 5.98
C SER A 168 13.47 5.41 5.02
N LEU A 169 13.16 5.42 3.72
CA LEU A 169 14.03 5.97 2.69
C LEU A 169 14.15 7.49 2.74
N ILE A 170 13.05 8.21 2.99
CA ILE A 170 13.00 9.67 2.90
C ILE A 170 14.09 10.35 3.74
N PRO A 171 14.23 10.08 5.07
CA PRO A 171 15.26 10.72 5.89
C PRO A 171 16.68 10.35 5.45
N ALA A 172 16.89 9.08 5.08
CA ALA A 172 18.21 8.59 4.65
C ALA A 172 18.66 9.21 3.32
N LEU A 173 17.71 9.41 2.39
CA LEU A 173 17.98 10.05 1.11
C LEU A 173 18.20 11.56 1.27
N SER A 174 17.37 12.23 2.09
CA SER A 174 17.53 13.66 2.39
C SER A 174 18.89 13.98 2.99
N ARG A 175 19.40 13.12 3.87
CA ARG A 175 20.76 13.25 4.43
C ARG A 175 21.83 13.17 3.35
N ALA A 176 21.81 12.13 2.50
CA ALA A 176 22.77 11.96 1.42
C ALA A 176 22.75 13.14 0.42
N VAL A 177 21.57 13.72 0.19
CA VAL A 177 21.41 14.92 -0.65
C VAL A 177 21.99 16.17 0.03
N ALA A 178 21.79 16.34 1.34
CA ALA A 178 22.36 17.45 2.11
C ALA A 178 23.89 17.39 2.16
N GLU A 179 24.46 16.18 2.28
CA GLU A 179 25.91 15.92 2.24
C GLU A 179 26.50 16.07 0.82
N LYS A 180 25.66 16.35 -0.21
CA LYS A 180 26.03 16.44 -1.63
C LYS A 180 26.72 15.18 -2.18
N ASP A 181 26.58 14.04 -1.52
CA ASP A 181 27.10 12.76 -1.98
C ASP A 181 26.20 12.17 -3.07
N ARG A 182 26.58 12.45 -4.33
CA ARG A 182 25.85 11.95 -5.50
C ARG A 182 25.84 10.43 -5.61
N LYS A 183 26.97 9.77 -5.33
CA LYS A 183 27.10 8.32 -5.43
C LYS A 183 26.20 7.62 -4.42
N GLN A 184 26.22 8.07 -3.19
CA GLN A 184 25.35 7.55 -2.13
C GLN A 184 23.87 7.82 -2.44
N THR A 185 23.54 9.02 -2.95
CA THR A 185 22.17 9.37 -3.38
C THR A 185 21.66 8.39 -4.44
N LEU A 186 22.43 8.15 -5.52
CA LEU A 186 22.01 7.24 -6.60
C LEU A 186 21.90 5.80 -6.13
N ASN A 187 22.83 5.33 -5.30
CA ASN A 187 22.78 3.98 -4.72
C ASN A 187 21.54 3.78 -3.85
N ARG A 188 21.16 4.76 -3.01
CA ARG A 188 19.96 4.68 -2.19
C ARG A 188 18.68 4.65 -3.03
N ILE A 189 18.60 5.44 -4.12
CA ILE A 189 17.48 5.39 -5.07
C ILE A 189 17.38 4.00 -5.70
N ALA A 190 18.50 3.48 -6.23
CA ALA A 190 18.53 2.16 -6.87
C ALA A 190 18.11 1.05 -5.92
N SER A 191 18.67 1.02 -4.70
CA SER A 191 18.37 0.01 -3.70
C SER A 191 16.91 0.05 -3.26
N ALA A 192 16.34 1.24 -3.06
CA ALA A 192 14.95 1.37 -2.64
C ALA A 192 13.97 0.85 -3.69
N ILE A 193 14.17 1.22 -4.96
CA ILE A 193 13.32 0.73 -6.06
C ILE A 193 13.48 -0.78 -6.19
N ARG A 194 14.72 -1.29 -6.13
CA ARG A 194 15.02 -2.72 -6.25
C ARG A 194 14.37 -3.52 -5.12
N PHE A 195 14.53 -3.12 -3.86
CA PHE A 195 13.93 -3.82 -2.72
C PHE A 195 12.41 -3.82 -2.78
N SER A 196 11.80 -2.72 -3.21
CA SER A 196 10.36 -2.68 -3.42
C SER A 196 9.91 -3.68 -4.49
N MET A 197 10.63 -3.78 -5.61
CA MET A 197 10.28 -4.69 -6.71
C MET A 197 10.55 -6.16 -6.38
N ILE A 198 11.59 -6.46 -5.59
CA ILE A 198 11.88 -7.81 -5.09
C ILE A 198 10.72 -8.37 -4.26
N ILE A 199 9.92 -7.51 -3.63
CA ILE A 199 8.76 -7.92 -2.84
C ILE A 199 7.48 -7.82 -3.66
N ALA A 200 7.30 -6.73 -4.42
CA ALA A 200 6.06 -6.47 -5.14
C ALA A 200 5.82 -7.45 -6.30
N ILE A 201 6.86 -7.81 -7.07
CA ILE A 201 6.72 -8.69 -8.23
C ILE A 201 6.30 -10.12 -7.82
N PRO A 202 6.99 -10.80 -6.87
CA PRO A 202 6.54 -12.12 -6.43
C PRO A 202 5.19 -12.09 -5.73
N SER A 203 4.87 -11.02 -5.01
CA SER A 203 3.54 -10.84 -4.39
C SER A 203 2.44 -10.74 -5.44
N ALA A 204 2.67 -10.01 -6.54
CA ALA A 204 1.72 -9.91 -7.64
C ALA A 204 1.51 -11.27 -8.31
N VAL A 205 2.59 -11.99 -8.64
CA VAL A 205 2.50 -13.32 -9.25
C VAL A 205 1.84 -14.31 -8.30
N GLY A 206 2.19 -14.30 -7.01
CA GLY A 206 1.57 -15.14 -5.98
C GLY A 206 0.08 -14.90 -5.85
N LEU A 207 -0.35 -13.63 -5.81
CA LEU A 207 -1.77 -13.26 -5.78
C LEU A 207 -2.51 -13.67 -7.06
N ALA A 208 -1.88 -13.56 -8.23
CA ALA A 208 -2.49 -13.99 -9.49
C ALA A 208 -2.70 -15.52 -9.52
N VAL A 209 -1.66 -16.27 -9.18
CA VAL A 209 -1.65 -17.74 -9.29
C VAL A 209 -2.49 -18.40 -8.20
N LEU A 210 -2.43 -17.87 -6.97
CA LEU A 210 -3.17 -18.38 -5.82
C LEU A 210 -4.45 -17.55 -5.53
N ALA A 211 -4.99 -16.84 -6.52
CA ALA A 211 -6.19 -15.99 -6.35
C ALA A 211 -7.37 -16.79 -5.79
N ALA A 212 -7.68 -17.96 -6.35
CA ALA A 212 -8.78 -18.79 -5.90
C ALA A 212 -8.54 -19.39 -4.50
N PRO A 213 -7.40 -20.05 -4.21
CA PRO A 213 -7.08 -20.53 -2.87
C PRO A 213 -7.18 -19.46 -1.78
N ILE A 214 -6.56 -18.29 -2.02
CA ILE A 214 -6.50 -17.19 -1.05
C ILE A 214 -7.89 -16.59 -0.83
N SER A 215 -8.65 -16.34 -1.92
CA SER A 215 -9.99 -15.77 -1.83
C SER A 215 -10.95 -16.68 -1.06
N ASN A 216 -10.92 -17.98 -1.35
CA ASN A 216 -11.78 -18.98 -0.66
C ASN A 216 -11.35 -19.22 0.79
N LEU A 217 -10.07 -19.00 1.11
CA LEU A 217 -9.56 -19.09 2.47
C LEU A 217 -10.01 -17.94 3.35
N LEU A 218 -9.91 -16.71 2.81
CA LEU A 218 -10.21 -15.50 3.57
C LEU A 218 -11.70 -15.17 3.61
N PHE A 219 -12.47 -15.60 2.62
CA PHE A 219 -13.91 -15.34 2.51
C PHE A 219 -14.70 -16.63 2.29
N PRO A 220 -14.71 -17.56 3.27
CA PRO A 220 -15.40 -18.86 3.15
C PRO A 220 -16.92 -18.69 3.03
N GLY A 221 -17.57 -19.68 2.38
CA GLY A 221 -19.03 -19.77 2.35
C GLY A 221 -19.77 -18.80 1.41
N ARG A 222 -19.07 -18.10 0.51
CA ARG A 222 -19.65 -17.20 -0.49
C ARG A 222 -19.10 -17.51 -1.89
N ASP A 223 -19.87 -17.11 -2.91
CA ASP A 223 -19.34 -17.10 -4.27
C ASP A 223 -18.26 -16.01 -4.40
N ASN A 224 -17.03 -16.44 -4.64
CA ASN A 224 -15.86 -15.58 -4.79
C ASN A 224 -15.41 -15.43 -6.25
N THR A 225 -16.21 -15.85 -7.22
CA THR A 225 -15.83 -15.85 -8.64
C THR A 225 -15.36 -14.48 -9.10
N ASP A 226 -16.10 -13.42 -8.78
CA ASP A 226 -15.69 -12.05 -9.14
C ASP A 226 -14.43 -11.60 -8.41
N LEU A 227 -14.31 -11.90 -7.12
CA LEU A 227 -13.10 -11.59 -6.34
C LEU A 227 -11.87 -12.30 -6.92
N ILE A 228 -11.99 -13.57 -7.29
CA ILE A 228 -10.91 -14.37 -7.90
C ILE A 228 -10.46 -13.73 -9.21
N LYS A 229 -11.41 -13.36 -10.08
CA LYS A 229 -11.11 -12.69 -11.35
C LYS A 229 -10.45 -11.32 -11.11
N MET A 230 -11.00 -10.49 -10.20
CA MET A 230 -10.43 -9.19 -9.85
C MET A 230 -9.01 -9.34 -9.28
N THR A 231 -8.77 -10.32 -8.41
CA THR A 231 -7.46 -10.57 -7.80
C THR A 231 -6.46 -11.05 -8.86
N CYS A 232 -6.86 -11.94 -9.76
CA CYS A 232 -6.00 -12.42 -10.84
C CYS A 232 -5.62 -11.28 -11.80
N TYR A 233 -6.59 -10.56 -12.36
CA TYR A 233 -6.35 -9.48 -13.32
C TYR A 233 -5.75 -8.24 -12.68
N GLY A 234 -6.13 -7.95 -11.45
CA GLY A 234 -5.67 -6.78 -10.70
C GLY A 234 -4.35 -6.96 -9.95
N SER A 235 -3.76 -8.16 -9.94
CA SER A 235 -2.51 -8.42 -9.22
C SER A 235 -1.34 -7.51 -9.64
N SER A 236 -1.31 -7.10 -10.92
CA SER A 236 -0.32 -6.14 -11.43
C SER A 236 -0.37 -4.78 -10.74
N ALA A 237 -1.51 -4.41 -10.13
CA ALA A 237 -1.64 -3.21 -9.32
C ALA A 237 -0.59 -3.18 -8.19
N VAL A 238 -0.27 -4.32 -7.57
CA VAL A 238 0.75 -4.43 -6.52
C VAL A 238 2.09 -3.83 -6.97
N VAL A 239 2.52 -4.18 -8.18
CA VAL A 239 3.80 -3.72 -8.73
C VAL A 239 3.78 -2.22 -8.99
N VAL A 240 2.76 -1.73 -9.69
CA VAL A 240 2.71 -0.31 -10.09
C VAL A 240 2.44 0.61 -8.89
N TYR A 241 1.59 0.21 -7.94
CA TYR A 241 1.36 0.99 -6.71
C TYR A 241 2.60 1.02 -5.81
N SER A 242 3.29 -0.11 -5.63
CA SER A 242 4.54 -0.15 -4.88
C SER A 242 5.61 0.73 -5.52
N LEU A 243 5.74 0.69 -6.85
CA LEU A 243 6.68 1.53 -7.58
C LEU A 243 6.31 3.01 -7.50
N SER A 244 5.01 3.36 -7.61
CA SER A 244 4.55 4.74 -7.49
C SER A 244 4.87 5.30 -6.10
N THR A 245 4.63 4.53 -5.04
CA THR A 245 4.90 4.91 -3.65
C THR A 245 6.39 5.18 -3.42
N VAL A 246 7.27 4.27 -3.84
CA VAL A 246 8.72 4.44 -3.68
C VAL A 246 9.25 5.60 -4.51
N THR A 247 8.79 5.77 -5.75
CA THR A 247 9.22 6.89 -6.58
C THR A 247 8.72 8.25 -6.06
N ASN A 248 7.55 8.31 -5.44
CA ASN A 248 7.09 9.49 -4.70
C ASN A 248 8.02 9.81 -3.52
N ALA A 249 8.38 8.80 -2.72
CA ALA A 249 9.30 8.95 -1.60
C ALA A 249 10.70 9.41 -2.05
N VAL A 250 11.19 8.92 -3.18
CA VAL A 250 12.43 9.39 -3.80
C VAL A 250 12.36 10.88 -4.12
N LEU A 251 11.28 11.32 -4.77
CA LEU A 251 11.11 12.74 -5.12
C LEU A 251 11.00 13.63 -3.87
N GLN A 252 10.33 13.17 -2.83
CA GLN A 252 10.28 13.87 -1.53
C GLN A 252 11.67 13.92 -0.88
N GLY A 253 12.39 12.80 -0.85
CA GLY A 253 13.74 12.69 -0.26
C GLY A 253 14.80 13.54 -0.98
N ILE A 254 14.65 13.81 -2.28
CA ILE A 254 15.51 14.74 -3.03
C ILE A 254 15.02 16.20 -2.96
N ASN A 255 14.14 16.51 -2.03
CA ASN A 255 13.57 17.85 -1.80
C ASN A 255 12.79 18.41 -3.00
N ARG A 256 12.05 17.56 -3.70
CA ARG A 256 11.18 17.92 -4.84
C ARG A 256 9.71 17.63 -4.54
N MET A 257 9.21 18.10 -3.40
CA MET A 257 7.86 17.80 -2.88
C MET A 257 6.71 18.20 -3.80
N LYS A 258 6.89 19.27 -4.60
CA LYS A 258 5.88 19.74 -5.57
C LYS A 258 5.73 18.84 -6.79
N THR A 259 6.76 18.03 -7.09
CA THR A 259 6.76 17.19 -8.29
C THR A 259 5.77 16.02 -8.20
N PRO A 260 5.70 15.23 -7.11
CA PRO A 260 4.68 14.20 -6.92
C PRO A 260 3.26 14.75 -7.04
N ILE A 261 3.00 15.94 -6.48
CA ILE A 261 1.67 16.58 -6.53
C ILE A 261 1.26 16.84 -7.98
N ARG A 262 2.15 17.48 -8.76
CA ARG A 262 1.89 17.75 -10.17
C ARG A 262 1.67 16.46 -10.96
N ASN A 263 2.53 15.47 -10.76
CA ASN A 263 2.46 14.19 -11.47
C ASN A 263 1.18 13.42 -11.11
N ALA A 264 0.79 13.41 -9.83
CA ALA A 264 -0.48 12.82 -9.37
C ALA A 264 -1.68 13.56 -9.97
N GLY A 265 -1.68 14.90 -10.00
CA GLY A 265 -2.75 15.69 -10.60
C GLY A 265 -2.93 15.41 -12.10
N ILE A 266 -1.84 15.36 -12.87
CA ILE A 266 -1.89 15.01 -14.29
C ILE A 266 -2.43 13.59 -14.46
N SER A 267 -1.94 12.64 -13.65
CA SER A 267 -2.39 11.25 -13.71
C SER A 267 -3.86 11.10 -13.33
N LEU A 268 -4.36 11.90 -12.38
CA LEU A 268 -5.77 11.90 -11.97
C LEU A 268 -6.70 12.36 -13.09
N VAL A 269 -6.33 13.41 -13.82
CA VAL A 269 -7.10 13.86 -14.99
C VAL A 269 -7.15 12.77 -16.07
N LEU A 270 -6.00 12.18 -16.40
CA LEU A 270 -5.94 11.08 -17.37
C LEU A 270 -6.77 9.87 -16.90
N HIS A 271 -6.67 9.52 -15.62
CA HIS A 271 -7.44 8.45 -15.01
C HIS A 271 -8.96 8.68 -15.15
N THR A 272 -9.43 9.88 -14.82
CA THR A 272 -10.87 10.22 -14.90
C THR A 272 -11.39 10.07 -16.34
N VAL A 273 -10.62 10.54 -17.33
CA VAL A 273 -11.00 10.40 -18.74
C VAL A 273 -11.02 8.93 -19.16
N ILE A 274 -9.99 8.16 -18.82
CA ILE A 274 -9.90 6.73 -19.15
C ILE A 274 -11.01 5.95 -18.48
N LEU A 275 -11.28 6.21 -17.19
CA LEU A 275 -12.36 5.58 -16.45
C LEU A 275 -13.72 5.84 -17.11
N PHE A 276 -14.00 7.09 -17.47
CA PHE A 276 -15.23 7.45 -18.15
C PHE A 276 -15.39 6.70 -19.48
N VAL A 277 -14.33 6.62 -20.28
CA VAL A 277 -14.34 5.87 -21.56
C VAL A 277 -14.57 4.38 -21.31
N MET A 278 -13.88 3.77 -20.33
CA MET A 278 -14.01 2.35 -20.03
C MET A 278 -15.40 1.99 -19.50
N LEU A 279 -16.03 2.86 -18.72
CA LEU A 279 -17.37 2.62 -18.20
C LEU A 279 -18.46 2.89 -19.25
N ARG A 280 -18.39 4.04 -19.93
CA ARG A 280 -19.48 4.53 -20.78
C ARG A 280 -19.48 3.90 -22.18
N TYR A 281 -18.30 3.72 -22.78
CA TYR A 281 -18.17 3.26 -24.17
C TYR A 281 -17.73 1.80 -24.27
N LEU A 282 -16.85 1.33 -23.40
CA LEU A 282 -16.38 -0.05 -23.43
C LEU A 282 -17.21 -1.00 -22.56
N HIS A 283 -18.14 -0.48 -21.76
CA HIS A 283 -19.05 -1.23 -20.89
C HIS A 283 -18.33 -2.26 -20.01
N MET A 284 -17.13 -1.91 -19.49
CA MET A 284 -16.29 -2.85 -18.74
C MET A 284 -16.73 -3.02 -17.28
N GLY A 285 -17.75 -2.28 -16.80
CA GLY A 285 -18.24 -2.36 -15.43
C GLY A 285 -17.14 -2.17 -14.41
N ILE A 286 -17.15 -2.93 -13.34
CA ILE A 286 -16.15 -2.82 -12.25
C ILE A 286 -14.71 -3.12 -12.72
N TYR A 287 -14.51 -3.90 -13.77
CA TYR A 287 -13.19 -4.13 -14.36
C TYR A 287 -12.62 -2.87 -15.02
N GLY A 288 -13.49 -1.97 -15.53
CA GLY A 288 -13.08 -0.65 -16.00
C GLY A 288 -12.44 0.17 -14.88
N VAL A 289 -13.03 0.14 -13.68
CA VAL A 289 -12.44 0.78 -12.49
C VAL A 289 -11.09 0.17 -12.13
N LEU A 290 -11.02 -1.17 -12.11
CA LEU A 290 -9.79 -1.92 -11.81
C LEU A 290 -8.64 -1.52 -12.75
N TYR A 291 -8.85 -1.54 -14.06
CA TYR A 291 -7.81 -1.21 -15.04
C TYR A 291 -7.48 0.28 -15.06
N ALA A 292 -8.46 1.17 -14.89
CA ALA A 292 -8.22 2.61 -14.79
C ALA A 292 -7.31 2.93 -13.61
N ASN A 293 -7.48 2.27 -12.45
CA ASN A 293 -6.61 2.42 -11.29
C ASN A 293 -5.19 1.89 -11.53
N ILE A 294 -5.02 0.77 -12.23
CA ILE A 294 -3.70 0.28 -12.61
C ILE A 294 -2.99 1.30 -13.52
N LEU A 295 -3.70 1.85 -14.51
CA LEU A 295 -3.16 2.87 -15.40
C LEU A 295 -2.84 4.18 -14.67
N PHE A 296 -3.66 4.58 -13.70
CA PHE A 296 -3.39 5.73 -12.84
C PHE A 296 -2.02 5.61 -12.15
N ALA A 297 -1.79 4.49 -11.46
CA ALA A 297 -0.52 4.25 -10.78
C ALA A 297 0.65 4.13 -11.79
N LEU A 298 0.41 3.55 -12.96
CA LEU A 298 1.41 3.46 -14.04
C LEU A 298 1.80 4.83 -14.56
N PHE A 299 0.85 5.74 -14.82
CA PHE A 299 1.14 7.11 -15.24
C PHE A 299 1.96 7.86 -14.18
N ILE A 300 1.62 7.71 -12.90
CA ILE A 300 2.44 8.27 -11.82
C ILE A 300 3.86 7.73 -11.88
N CYS A 301 4.05 6.42 -12.06
CA CYS A 301 5.38 5.80 -12.18
C CYS A 301 6.18 6.39 -13.35
N ILE A 302 5.57 6.53 -14.51
CA ILE A 302 6.23 7.05 -15.72
C ILE A 302 6.64 8.52 -15.50
N LEU A 303 5.74 9.36 -14.97
CA LEU A 303 6.02 10.77 -14.73
C LEU A 303 7.08 10.96 -13.64
N ASN A 304 7.04 10.15 -12.58
CA ASN A 304 8.03 10.17 -11.53
C ASN A 304 9.40 9.69 -12.02
N ALA A 305 9.46 8.60 -12.78
CA ALA A 305 10.71 8.10 -13.36
C ALA A 305 11.38 9.15 -14.26
N ARG A 306 10.59 9.81 -15.13
CA ARG A 306 11.08 10.94 -15.95
C ARG A 306 11.60 12.08 -15.10
N SER A 307 10.90 12.42 -14.02
CA SER A 307 11.29 13.50 -13.11
C SER A 307 12.59 13.15 -12.36
N ILE A 308 12.73 11.93 -11.84
CA ILE A 308 13.94 11.45 -11.16
C ILE A 308 15.13 11.44 -12.13
N ALA A 309 14.93 10.93 -13.35
CA ALA A 309 15.96 10.92 -14.38
C ALA A 309 16.44 12.34 -14.73
N ARG A 310 15.51 13.30 -14.85
CA ARG A 310 15.82 14.70 -15.13
C ARG A 310 16.60 15.39 -14.01
N PHE A 311 16.17 15.18 -12.73
CA PHE A 311 16.78 15.91 -11.60
C PHE A 311 18.11 15.31 -11.13
N LYS A 312 18.27 13.99 -11.20
CA LYS A 312 19.44 13.28 -10.67
C LYS A 312 20.27 12.57 -11.75
N ARG A 313 19.85 12.63 -13.03
CA ARG A 313 20.46 11.85 -14.13
C ARG A 313 20.56 10.36 -13.78
N TYR A 314 19.55 9.86 -13.07
CA TYR A 314 19.46 8.46 -12.67
C TYR A 314 19.02 7.60 -13.85
N ARG A 315 19.71 6.47 -14.06
CA ARG A 315 19.31 5.43 -15.02
C ARG A 315 18.90 4.20 -14.25
N GLN A 316 17.69 3.74 -14.50
CA GLN A 316 17.16 2.55 -13.85
C GLN A 316 17.84 1.27 -14.37
N GLU A 317 18.32 0.43 -13.47
CA GLU A 317 18.82 -0.91 -13.79
C GLU A 317 17.66 -1.87 -14.02
N VAL A 318 17.17 -1.97 -15.26
CA VAL A 318 15.98 -2.76 -15.59
C VAL A 318 16.21 -4.26 -15.34
N LYS A 319 17.39 -4.79 -15.70
CA LYS A 319 17.70 -6.22 -15.61
C LYS A 319 17.61 -6.73 -14.16
N LYS A 320 18.36 -6.13 -13.24
CA LYS A 320 18.38 -6.56 -11.84
C LYS A 320 17.10 -6.22 -11.08
N THR A 321 16.45 -5.10 -11.42
CA THR A 321 15.30 -4.58 -10.68
C THR A 321 13.99 -5.23 -11.08
N PHE A 322 13.80 -5.53 -12.37
CA PHE A 322 12.53 -6.04 -12.89
C PHE A 322 12.65 -7.43 -13.48
N LEU A 323 13.60 -7.63 -14.42
CA LEU A 323 13.67 -8.88 -15.18
C LEU A 323 14.03 -10.08 -14.29
N THR A 324 15.05 -9.95 -13.45
CA THR A 324 15.48 -11.03 -12.55
C THR A 324 14.37 -11.42 -11.55
N PRO A 325 13.71 -10.49 -10.81
CA PRO A 325 12.58 -10.84 -9.97
C PRO A 325 11.40 -11.42 -10.75
N MET A 326 11.14 -10.95 -12.00
CA MET A 326 10.05 -11.46 -12.82
C MET A 326 10.26 -12.91 -13.22
N VAL A 327 11.44 -13.27 -13.68
CA VAL A 327 11.78 -14.67 -14.03
C VAL A 327 11.72 -15.57 -12.81
N ALA A 328 12.31 -15.14 -11.68
CA ALA A 328 12.23 -15.89 -10.43
C ALA A 328 10.78 -16.08 -9.95
N SER A 329 9.94 -15.04 -10.09
CA SER A 329 8.53 -15.09 -9.71
C SER A 329 7.70 -15.98 -10.62
N ALA A 330 8.00 -16.03 -11.92
CA ALA A 330 7.30 -16.92 -12.84
C ALA A 330 7.51 -18.39 -12.46
N VAL A 331 8.75 -18.79 -12.17
CA VAL A 331 9.07 -20.16 -11.71
C VAL A 331 8.46 -20.42 -10.33
N MET A 332 8.55 -19.46 -9.42
CA MET A 332 7.89 -19.50 -8.11
C MET A 332 6.38 -19.75 -8.26
N GLY A 333 5.71 -19.01 -9.16
CA GLY A 333 4.27 -19.15 -9.39
C GLY A 333 3.90 -20.53 -9.91
N ALA A 334 4.67 -21.06 -10.87
CA ALA A 334 4.48 -22.41 -11.39
C ALA A 334 4.66 -23.48 -10.29
N ALA A 335 5.69 -23.35 -9.45
CA ALA A 335 5.93 -24.24 -8.32
C ALA A 335 4.78 -24.16 -7.29
N ALA A 336 4.35 -22.95 -6.93
CA ALA A 336 3.24 -22.74 -5.99
C ALA A 336 1.93 -23.38 -6.47
N PHE A 337 1.60 -23.21 -7.76
CA PHE A 337 0.42 -23.79 -8.38
C PHE A 337 0.48 -25.33 -8.38
N GLY A 338 1.62 -25.89 -8.77
CA GLY A 338 1.83 -27.35 -8.79
C GLY A 338 1.70 -27.96 -7.39
N VAL A 339 2.34 -27.35 -6.40
CA VAL A 339 2.25 -27.81 -4.98
C VAL A 339 0.83 -27.68 -4.45
N TYR A 340 0.14 -26.57 -4.73
CA TYR A 340 -1.24 -26.41 -4.32
C TYR A 340 -2.14 -27.51 -4.90
N ARG A 341 -2.02 -27.77 -6.20
CA ARG A 341 -2.82 -28.79 -6.87
C ARG A 341 -2.56 -30.20 -6.34
N ALA A 342 -1.30 -30.54 -6.09
CA ALA A 342 -0.91 -31.83 -5.53
C ALA A 342 -1.37 -32.01 -4.07
N ALA A 343 -1.29 -30.96 -3.25
CA ALA A 343 -1.65 -31.02 -1.83
C ALA A 343 -3.17 -30.91 -1.57
N TYR A 344 -3.91 -30.25 -2.47
CA TYR A 344 -5.32 -29.92 -2.25
C TYR A 344 -6.20 -31.14 -2.04
N SER A 345 -5.96 -32.23 -2.77
CA SER A 345 -6.72 -33.48 -2.67
C SER A 345 -6.55 -34.19 -1.32
N VAL A 346 -5.43 -33.95 -0.61
CA VAL A 346 -5.07 -34.61 0.63
C VAL A 346 -5.38 -33.76 1.86
N PHE A 347 -5.03 -32.46 1.79
CA PHE A 347 -5.02 -31.58 2.97
C PHE A 347 -6.09 -30.47 2.95
N GLY A 348 -6.88 -30.37 1.89
CA GLY A 348 -7.87 -29.31 1.73
C GLY A 348 -7.25 -27.91 1.51
N ASN A 349 -8.09 -26.85 1.42
CA ASN A 349 -7.65 -25.52 0.98
C ASN A 349 -6.67 -24.83 1.96
N LEU A 350 -6.95 -24.87 3.25
CA LEU A 350 -6.15 -24.12 4.26
C LEU A 350 -4.68 -24.57 4.29
N ILE A 351 -4.46 -25.86 4.48
CA ILE A 351 -3.12 -26.43 4.63
C ILE A 351 -2.36 -26.35 3.29
N SER A 352 -3.04 -26.67 2.17
CA SER A 352 -2.44 -26.65 0.85
C SER A 352 -2.02 -25.23 0.43
N THR A 353 -2.82 -24.22 0.74
CA THR A 353 -2.44 -22.83 0.51
C THR A 353 -1.23 -22.42 1.35
N GLY A 354 -1.21 -22.80 2.63
CA GLY A 354 -0.08 -22.54 3.53
C GLY A 354 1.23 -23.17 3.04
N ILE A 355 1.19 -24.46 2.68
CA ILE A 355 2.36 -25.17 2.12
C ILE A 355 2.81 -24.51 0.82
N SER A 356 1.89 -24.19 -0.09
CA SER A 356 2.20 -23.56 -1.37
C SER A 356 2.88 -22.20 -1.21
N VAL A 357 2.44 -21.39 -0.27
CA VAL A 357 3.07 -20.10 0.03
C VAL A 357 4.48 -20.29 0.59
N LEU A 358 4.68 -21.24 1.51
CA LEU A 358 6.01 -21.53 2.05
C LEU A 358 6.98 -22.02 0.98
N VAL A 359 6.55 -22.93 0.11
CA VAL A 359 7.35 -23.40 -1.03
C VAL A 359 7.62 -22.26 -2.01
N ALA A 360 6.63 -21.42 -2.31
CA ALA A 360 6.80 -20.25 -3.15
C ALA A 360 7.91 -19.34 -2.64
N VAL A 361 7.87 -18.97 -1.35
CA VAL A 361 8.89 -18.12 -0.72
C VAL A 361 10.28 -18.76 -0.82
N ALA A 362 10.40 -20.06 -0.55
CA ALA A 362 11.67 -20.79 -0.62
C ALA A 362 12.22 -20.81 -2.05
N VAL A 363 11.41 -21.18 -3.03
CA VAL A 363 11.78 -21.25 -4.46
C VAL A 363 12.19 -19.86 -4.97
N TYR A 364 11.40 -18.83 -4.66
CA TYR A 364 11.72 -17.46 -5.06
C TYR A 364 13.06 -17.00 -4.51
N PHE A 365 13.29 -17.21 -3.22
CA PHE A 365 14.53 -16.80 -2.55
C PHE A 365 15.76 -17.49 -3.13
N VAL A 366 15.68 -18.81 -3.37
CA VAL A 366 16.77 -19.58 -4.00
C VAL A 366 17.05 -19.06 -5.41
N LEU A 367 16.01 -18.87 -6.23
CA LEU A 367 16.18 -18.38 -7.59
C LEU A 367 16.71 -16.94 -7.65
N LEU A 368 16.26 -16.08 -6.74
CA LEU A 368 16.76 -14.70 -6.66
C LEU A 368 18.26 -14.64 -6.40
N ILE A 369 18.76 -15.55 -5.55
CA ILE A 369 20.21 -15.68 -5.27
C ILE A 369 20.94 -16.27 -6.48
N LEU A 370 20.47 -17.37 -7.06
CA LEU A 370 21.08 -18.03 -8.20
C LEU A 370 21.20 -17.12 -9.42
N LEU A 371 20.17 -16.31 -9.67
CA LEU A 371 20.14 -15.32 -10.76
C LEU A 371 20.89 -14.02 -10.42
N LYS A 372 21.60 -13.97 -9.28
CA LYS A 372 22.34 -12.79 -8.82
C LYS A 372 21.48 -11.51 -8.76
N GLY A 373 20.20 -11.67 -8.41
CA GLY A 373 19.26 -10.56 -8.27
C GLY A 373 19.55 -9.68 -7.05
N VAL A 374 20.23 -10.24 -6.04
CA VAL A 374 20.63 -9.54 -4.80
C VAL A 374 22.08 -9.86 -4.49
N ASP A 375 22.87 -8.82 -4.20
CA ASP A 375 24.26 -8.97 -3.76
C ASP A 375 24.32 -9.25 -2.25
N ALA A 376 25.43 -9.87 -1.76
CA ALA A 376 25.58 -10.24 -0.35
C ALA A 376 25.51 -9.03 0.61
N GLN A 377 25.95 -7.85 0.18
CA GLN A 377 25.86 -6.62 0.97
C GLN A 377 24.42 -6.10 1.02
N GLU A 378 23.68 -6.17 -0.09
CA GLU A 378 22.29 -5.80 -0.19
C GLU A 378 21.42 -6.72 0.67
N LEU A 379 21.67 -8.03 0.64
CA LEU A 379 20.96 -8.99 1.46
C LEU A 379 21.12 -8.70 2.97
N ARG A 380 22.32 -8.32 3.42
CA ARG A 380 22.56 -7.95 4.83
C ARG A 380 21.85 -6.66 5.25
N SER A 381 21.61 -5.75 4.31
CA SER A 381 20.90 -4.48 4.59
C SER A 381 19.38 -4.62 4.69
N MET A 382 18.84 -5.77 4.32
CA MET A 382 17.40 -6.07 4.44
C MET A 382 16.99 -6.42 5.87
N PRO A 383 15.75 -6.16 6.28
CA PRO A 383 15.22 -6.63 7.55
C PRO A 383 15.35 -8.17 7.65
N GLY A 384 16.07 -8.67 8.66
CA GLY A 384 16.36 -10.11 8.80
C GLY A 384 17.47 -10.65 7.87
N GLY A 385 18.11 -9.80 7.08
CA GLY A 385 19.11 -10.16 6.07
C GLY A 385 20.36 -10.83 6.61
N THR A 386 20.74 -10.57 7.87
CA THR A 386 21.85 -11.25 8.55
C THR A 386 21.59 -12.75 8.71
N ARG A 387 20.35 -13.15 9.06
CA ARG A 387 19.96 -14.57 9.14
C ARG A 387 19.88 -15.22 7.75
N LEU A 388 19.32 -14.49 6.78
CA LEU A 388 19.19 -14.95 5.40
C LEU A 388 20.56 -15.09 4.72
N SER A 389 21.50 -14.19 4.96
CA SER A 389 22.87 -14.30 4.45
C SER A 389 23.64 -15.48 5.07
N GLY A 390 23.37 -15.79 6.35
CA GLY A 390 23.91 -16.98 7.02
C GLY A 390 23.40 -18.28 6.40
N LEU A 391 22.10 -18.36 6.12
CA LEU A 391 21.46 -19.50 5.44
C LEU A 391 22.00 -19.66 3.99
N ALA A 392 22.08 -18.57 3.24
CA ALA A 392 22.59 -18.58 1.87
C ALA A 392 24.05 -19.08 1.80
N ARG A 393 24.91 -18.71 2.79
CA ARG A 393 26.27 -19.24 2.91
C ARG A 393 26.30 -20.72 3.27
N LYS A 394 25.47 -21.17 4.22
CA LYS A 394 25.37 -22.61 4.58
C LYS A 394 24.92 -23.48 3.41
N LEU A 395 24.07 -22.95 2.53
CA LEU A 395 23.58 -23.64 1.33
C LEU A 395 24.53 -23.48 0.11
N HIS A 396 25.73 -22.91 0.30
CA HIS A 396 26.71 -22.65 -0.77
C HIS A 396 26.16 -21.82 -1.95
N LEU A 397 25.06 -21.08 -1.75
CA LEU A 397 24.43 -20.24 -2.76
C LEU A 397 25.13 -18.87 -2.94
N MET A 398 25.94 -18.46 -1.97
CA MET A 398 26.75 -17.23 -1.99
C MET A 398 28.14 -17.48 -1.41
N ARG A 399 29.16 -16.91 -2.06
CA ARG A 399 30.53 -16.84 -1.53
C ARG A 399 30.71 -15.65 -0.58
#